data_7fbfcce772aa94c704feeecfe0424c67
#
_entry.id   7fbfcce772aa94c704feeecfe0424c67
#
_cell.length_a   1.000
_cell.length_b   1.000
_cell.length_c   1.000
_cell.angle_alpha   90.00
_cell.angle_beta   90.00
_cell.angle_gamma   90.00
#
_symmetry.space_group_name_H-M   'P 1'
#
loop_
_entity.id
_entity.type
_entity.pdbx_description
1 polymer ?
#
loop_
_entity_poly.entity_id
_entity_poly.type
_entity_poly.pdbx_seq_one_letter_code
_entity_poly.pdbx_strand_id
1 'polypeptide(L)'
;MRFYKNPQGKLGEINISEIILDKKNQDDVPRILTGLQTLHNDKTTREVVMQILTKEVLPKIDKKVGRKGMDIWSIFVLSTLRLGANIDFCRLTDYASSHREVRAFLGFSLMMWDEKYSLQTIKNNIPLITSATMDAINNAIVKLGHKQFTESQTKELKAKGDSFVMKTKVEYPTDIGLLEDGSVGAIMEISEIANSYSLSGYRQSISTINKIKKLKFRAQQSRKFRCKEDKEKYLEKIGKPHRKLMNFAAKNIRKVENDIKVIAKKVAEEKEVLAQKINGATKIKEEKRITRIEQKIIKINYFVTEAVKQLNQMERRIFNGEIIPHDEKTFSVYKPYTEWINKGKAGVPVELGVKVCVMEDQLGFILNHRVMYKETDDKIAVEFLKDTQELFPNINSISYDRGFWSKVNFEAIKELVAYIGMPKKGKLSKDDKVRQDSE
;
A
#
# COMPACT_ATOMS: atom_id res chain seq x y z
N MET A 1 16.40 -12.13 20.08
CA MET A 1 17.72 -11.86 19.48
C MET A 1 17.64 -12.07 17.97
N ARG A 2 18.05 -11.09 17.15
CA ARG A 2 18.14 -11.19 15.69
C ARG A 2 19.55 -10.92 15.24
N PHE A 3 20.00 -11.67 14.25
CA PHE A 3 21.34 -11.57 13.69
C PHE A 3 21.25 -11.15 12.21
N TYR A 4 22.32 -10.64 11.68
CA TYR A 4 22.52 -10.40 10.25
C TYR A 4 22.31 -11.69 9.44
N LYS A 5 23.11 -12.71 9.72
CA LYS A 5 23.03 -14.10 9.33
C LYS A 5 23.61 -14.91 10.49
N ASN A 6 23.19 -16.15 10.68
CA ASN A 6 23.80 -16.99 11.71
C ASN A 6 25.31 -17.11 11.38
N PRO A 7 26.21 -16.66 12.24
CA PRO A 7 27.66 -16.74 11.96
C PRO A 7 28.16 -18.18 11.89
N GLN A 8 27.43 -19.10 12.50
CA GLN A 8 27.73 -20.53 12.45
C GLN A 8 26.93 -21.15 11.30
N GLY A 9 27.62 -21.54 10.23
CA GLY A 9 27.04 -22.29 9.11
C GLY A 9 26.42 -23.61 9.60
N LYS A 10 25.38 -24.06 8.90
CA LYS A 10 24.72 -25.35 9.18
C LYS A 10 25.27 -26.40 8.23
N LEU A 11 25.34 -27.65 8.71
CA LEU A 11 25.68 -28.78 7.85
C LEU A 11 24.66 -28.88 6.70
N GLY A 12 25.15 -28.92 5.45
CA GLY A 12 24.30 -28.91 4.26
C GLY A 12 23.75 -27.54 3.83
N GLU A 13 24.21 -26.43 4.45
CA GLU A 13 23.98 -25.08 3.95
C GLU A 13 24.88 -24.82 2.73
N ILE A 14 24.28 -24.32 1.64
CA ILE A 14 25.02 -23.94 0.43
C ILE A 14 25.37 -22.45 0.53
N ASN A 15 26.61 -22.10 0.12
CA ASN A 15 26.96 -20.71 -0.03
C ASN A 15 26.09 -20.06 -1.12
N ILE A 16 25.54 -18.88 -0.83
CA ILE A 16 24.65 -18.17 -1.76
C ILE A 16 25.34 -17.94 -3.11
N SER A 17 26.64 -17.69 -3.12
CA SER A 17 27.43 -17.51 -4.34
C SER A 17 27.48 -18.75 -5.25
N GLU A 18 27.29 -19.94 -4.67
CA GLU A 18 27.37 -21.23 -5.35
C GLU A 18 26.02 -21.79 -5.78
N ILE A 19 24.92 -21.10 -5.44
CA ILE A 19 23.57 -21.52 -5.82
C ILE A 19 23.42 -21.38 -7.34
N ILE A 20 23.13 -22.50 -8.01
CA ILE A 20 22.87 -22.51 -9.44
C ILE A 20 21.42 -22.07 -9.69
N LEU A 21 21.25 -20.98 -10.43
CA LEU A 21 19.97 -20.43 -10.83
C LEU A 21 19.74 -20.62 -12.33
N ASP A 22 18.55 -21.08 -12.70
CA ASP A 22 18.15 -21.21 -14.09
C ASP A 22 17.79 -19.83 -14.68
N LYS A 23 18.72 -19.23 -15.40
CA LYS A 23 18.53 -17.92 -16.06
C LYS A 23 17.55 -17.95 -17.24
N LYS A 24 17.20 -19.13 -17.76
CA LYS A 24 16.24 -19.31 -18.87
C LYS A 24 14.80 -19.47 -18.38
N ASN A 25 14.62 -19.68 -17.09
CA ASN A 25 13.28 -19.82 -16.50
C ASN A 25 12.49 -18.52 -16.70
N GLN A 26 11.23 -18.64 -17.11
CA GLN A 26 10.32 -17.49 -17.30
C GLN A 26 9.68 -17.01 -16.00
N ASP A 27 9.80 -17.76 -14.89
CA ASP A 27 9.33 -17.33 -13.58
C ASP A 27 10.17 -16.14 -13.08
N ASP A 28 9.52 -15.21 -12.41
CA ASP A 28 10.18 -14.04 -11.81
C ASP A 28 11.12 -14.41 -10.66
N VAL A 29 10.86 -15.51 -9.96
CA VAL A 29 11.63 -15.94 -8.77
C VAL A 29 13.13 -16.15 -9.10
N PRO A 30 13.54 -16.92 -10.11
CA PRO A 30 14.96 -17.08 -10.45
C PRO A 30 15.64 -15.76 -10.85
N ARG A 31 14.93 -14.86 -11.51
CA ARG A 31 15.45 -13.53 -11.90
C ARG A 31 15.73 -12.67 -10.67
N ILE A 32 14.78 -12.62 -9.72
CA ILE A 32 14.93 -11.91 -8.45
C ILE A 32 16.08 -12.50 -7.64
N LEU A 33 16.17 -13.82 -7.55
CA LEU A 33 17.27 -14.49 -6.86
C LEU A 33 18.64 -14.21 -7.51
N THR A 34 18.72 -14.08 -8.83
CA THR A 34 19.94 -13.69 -9.53
C THR A 34 20.39 -12.28 -9.12
N GLY A 35 19.45 -11.33 -9.04
CA GLY A 35 19.73 -9.98 -8.54
C GLY A 35 20.23 -9.99 -7.10
N LEU A 36 19.58 -10.77 -6.22
CA LEU A 36 19.98 -10.94 -4.82
C LEU A 36 21.35 -11.61 -4.69
N GLN A 37 21.69 -12.57 -5.56
CA GLN A 37 23.01 -13.20 -5.61
C GLN A 37 24.09 -12.21 -6.01
N THR A 38 23.83 -11.38 -7.04
CA THR A 38 24.73 -10.31 -7.46
C THR A 38 25.00 -9.33 -6.32
N LEU A 39 23.96 -8.90 -5.63
CA LEU A 39 24.07 -8.04 -4.44
C LEU A 39 24.85 -8.73 -3.32
N HIS A 40 24.60 -10.01 -3.06
CA HIS A 40 25.32 -10.77 -2.04
C HIS A 40 26.80 -10.87 -2.33
N ASN A 41 27.20 -11.00 -3.59
CA ASN A 41 28.60 -11.16 -4.05
C ASN A 41 29.36 -9.83 -4.01
N ASP A 42 28.69 -8.69 -4.20
CA ASP A 42 29.32 -7.37 -3.98
C ASP A 42 29.36 -7.03 -2.48
N LYS A 43 30.53 -7.23 -1.86
CA LYS A 43 30.73 -7.03 -0.44
C LYS A 43 30.35 -5.62 0.02
N THR A 44 30.75 -4.60 -0.74
CA THR A 44 30.53 -3.19 -0.41
C THR A 44 29.05 -2.84 -0.37
N THR A 45 28.30 -3.17 -1.43
CA THR A 45 26.87 -2.88 -1.50
C THR A 45 26.07 -3.73 -0.52
N ARG A 46 26.45 -5.01 -0.35
CA ARG A 46 25.85 -5.87 0.67
C ARG A 46 25.97 -5.26 2.07
N GLU A 47 27.14 -4.75 2.44
CA GLU A 47 27.35 -4.11 3.74
C GLU A 47 26.48 -2.86 3.91
N VAL A 48 26.38 -2.01 2.87
CA VAL A 48 25.52 -0.82 2.89
C VAL A 48 24.04 -1.21 3.07
N VAL A 49 23.54 -2.15 2.27
CA VAL A 49 22.15 -2.63 2.36
C VAL A 49 21.86 -3.22 3.73
N MET A 50 22.80 -3.99 4.27
CA MET A 50 22.63 -4.59 5.59
C MET A 50 22.71 -3.59 6.73
N GLN A 51 23.49 -2.52 6.61
CA GLN A 51 23.49 -1.40 7.58
C GLN A 51 22.13 -0.69 7.57
N ILE A 52 21.56 -0.39 6.40
CA ILE A 52 20.22 0.20 6.26
C ILE A 52 19.19 -0.69 6.97
N LEU A 53 19.14 -1.98 6.62
CA LEU A 53 18.20 -2.94 7.22
C LEU A 53 18.38 -3.09 8.73
N THR A 54 19.62 -3.13 9.20
CA THR A 54 19.93 -3.27 10.62
C THR A 54 19.46 -2.06 11.42
N LYS A 55 19.68 -0.86 10.90
CA LYS A 55 19.24 0.38 11.52
C LYS A 55 17.72 0.44 11.70
N GLU A 56 16.96 -0.05 10.72
CA GLU A 56 15.50 0.00 10.74
C GLU A 56 14.86 -1.15 11.52
N VAL A 57 15.41 -2.36 11.41
CA VAL A 57 14.79 -3.58 11.98
C VAL A 57 15.18 -3.81 13.44
N LEU A 58 16.41 -3.50 13.84
CA LEU A 58 16.92 -3.78 15.20
C LEU A 58 16.44 -2.85 16.31
N PRO A 59 16.20 -1.53 16.12
CA PRO A 59 15.82 -0.64 17.22
C PRO A 59 14.52 -1.01 17.91
N LYS A 60 13.67 -1.76 17.21
CA LYS A 60 12.34 -2.18 17.70
C LYS A 60 12.37 -3.44 18.57
N ILE A 61 13.55 -3.98 18.89
CA ILE A 61 13.68 -5.29 19.53
C ILE A 61 14.78 -5.26 20.58
N ASP A 62 14.46 -5.78 21.78
CA ASP A 62 15.44 -5.99 22.84
C ASP A 62 16.52 -6.99 22.38
N LYS A 63 17.77 -6.53 22.39
CA LYS A 63 18.95 -7.26 21.85
C LYS A 63 19.36 -8.46 22.72
N LYS A 64 18.93 -8.53 23.98
CA LYS A 64 19.48 -9.46 24.97
C LYS A 64 18.52 -10.55 25.41
N VAL A 65 17.22 -10.38 25.25
CA VAL A 65 16.20 -11.28 25.79
C VAL A 65 15.22 -11.73 24.72
N GLY A 66 14.94 -13.02 24.64
CA GLY A 66 13.86 -13.57 23.83
C GLY A 66 14.26 -14.70 22.89
N ARG A 67 13.24 -15.33 22.29
CA ARG A 67 13.37 -16.43 21.30
C ARG A 67 14.09 -15.92 20.04
N LYS A 68 14.95 -16.76 19.45
CA LYS A 68 15.64 -16.48 18.18
C LYS A 68 14.62 -16.11 17.09
N GLY A 69 14.70 -14.87 16.58
CA GLY A 69 13.83 -14.39 15.52
C GLY A 69 14.39 -14.73 14.13
N MET A 70 13.59 -14.46 13.08
CA MET A 70 14.04 -14.54 11.68
C MET A 70 15.23 -13.59 11.48
N ASP A 71 16.29 -14.03 10.84
CA ASP A 71 17.45 -13.19 10.55
C ASP A 71 17.13 -12.10 9.51
N ILE A 72 17.95 -11.04 9.49
CA ILE A 72 17.69 -9.87 8.67
C ILE A 72 17.79 -10.17 7.17
N TRP A 73 18.75 -11.03 6.78
CA TRP A 73 18.90 -11.46 5.40
C TRP A 73 17.65 -12.20 4.91
N SER A 74 17.15 -13.16 5.68
CA SER A 74 15.91 -13.87 5.33
C SER A 74 14.69 -12.92 5.21
N ILE A 75 14.58 -11.93 6.09
CA ILE A 75 13.52 -10.90 5.98
C ILE A 75 13.66 -10.14 4.66
N PHE A 76 14.86 -9.74 4.30
CA PHE A 76 15.13 -9.01 3.06
C PHE A 76 14.82 -9.85 1.81
N VAL A 77 15.34 -11.08 1.74
CA VAL A 77 15.07 -12.01 0.63
C VAL A 77 13.58 -12.23 0.43
N LEU A 78 12.86 -12.55 1.51
CA LEU A 78 11.41 -12.79 1.43
C LEU A 78 10.61 -11.53 1.09
N SER A 79 11.03 -10.35 1.56
CA SER A 79 10.40 -9.08 1.21
C SER A 79 10.58 -8.77 -0.28
N THR A 80 11.78 -8.96 -0.80
CA THR A 80 12.10 -8.73 -2.22
C THR A 80 11.33 -9.70 -3.12
N LEU A 81 11.27 -10.97 -2.76
CA LEU A 81 10.46 -11.96 -3.48
C LEU A 81 8.97 -11.61 -3.47
N ARG A 82 8.43 -11.22 -2.29
CA ARG A 82 7.03 -10.85 -2.17
C ARG A 82 6.66 -9.68 -3.08
N LEU A 83 7.48 -8.65 -3.09
CA LEU A 83 7.22 -7.43 -3.85
C LEU A 83 7.53 -7.64 -5.34
N GLY A 84 8.68 -8.20 -5.67
CA GLY A 84 9.13 -8.37 -7.05
C GLY A 84 8.27 -9.35 -7.85
N ALA A 85 7.85 -10.47 -7.24
CA ALA A 85 6.96 -11.43 -7.88
C ALA A 85 5.46 -11.19 -7.59
N ASN A 86 5.11 -10.12 -6.87
CA ASN A 86 3.72 -9.75 -6.51
C ASN A 86 2.91 -10.93 -5.92
N ILE A 87 3.50 -11.65 -4.98
CA ILE A 87 2.89 -12.82 -4.34
C ILE A 87 2.32 -12.51 -2.96
N ASP A 88 1.28 -13.23 -2.57
CA ASP A 88 0.71 -13.13 -1.24
C ASP A 88 1.54 -13.87 -0.17
N PHE A 89 1.19 -13.68 1.09
CA PHE A 89 1.91 -14.32 2.21
C PHE A 89 1.79 -15.85 2.23
N CYS A 90 0.68 -16.41 1.76
CA CYS A 90 0.50 -17.87 1.73
C CYS A 90 1.47 -18.48 0.72
N ARG A 91 1.45 -17.96 -0.54
CA ARG A 91 2.35 -18.41 -1.59
C ARG A 91 3.83 -18.16 -1.24
N LEU A 92 4.14 -17.03 -0.58
CA LEU A 92 5.50 -16.78 -0.08
C LEU A 92 5.94 -17.82 0.95
N THR A 93 5.02 -18.27 1.83
CA THR A 93 5.29 -19.32 2.80
C THR A 93 5.56 -20.66 2.11
N ASP A 94 4.81 -20.97 1.06
CA ASP A 94 5.02 -22.17 0.26
C ASP A 94 6.40 -22.15 -0.43
N TYR A 95 6.79 -21.01 -1.02
CA TYR A 95 8.12 -20.86 -1.60
C TYR A 95 9.24 -21.00 -0.56
N ALA A 96 9.09 -20.37 0.60
CA ALA A 96 10.07 -20.48 1.68
C ALA A 96 10.19 -21.93 2.23
N SER A 97 9.12 -22.73 2.08
CA SER A 97 9.07 -24.10 2.62
C SER A 97 9.49 -25.17 1.60
N SER A 98 9.22 -24.97 0.31
CA SER A 98 9.34 -26.02 -0.71
C SER A 98 10.24 -25.67 -1.90
N HIS A 99 10.45 -24.37 -2.20
CA HIS A 99 11.26 -23.98 -3.35
C HIS A 99 12.76 -24.12 -3.02
N ARG A 100 13.45 -24.99 -3.70
CA ARG A 100 14.84 -25.38 -3.42
C ARG A 100 15.79 -24.19 -3.31
N GLU A 101 15.78 -23.32 -4.31
CA GLU A 101 16.68 -22.18 -4.40
C GLU A 101 16.34 -21.13 -3.34
N VAL A 102 15.04 -20.87 -3.09
CA VAL A 102 14.62 -19.96 -2.04
C VAL A 102 15.07 -20.47 -0.67
N ARG A 103 14.91 -21.76 -0.38
CA ARG A 103 15.41 -22.38 0.85
C ARG A 103 16.91 -22.20 1.03
N ALA A 104 17.67 -22.38 -0.06
CA ALA A 104 19.13 -22.18 -0.04
C ALA A 104 19.50 -20.72 0.27
N PHE A 105 18.79 -19.74 -0.31
CA PHE A 105 18.97 -18.30 0.01
C PHE A 105 18.62 -17.95 1.46
N LEU A 106 17.69 -18.68 2.08
CA LEU A 106 17.34 -18.53 3.49
C LEU A 106 18.32 -19.23 4.44
N GLY A 107 19.34 -19.91 3.91
CA GLY A 107 20.31 -20.67 4.70
C GLY A 107 19.71 -21.92 5.34
N PHE A 108 18.65 -22.49 4.77
CA PHE A 108 18.13 -23.79 5.20
C PHE A 108 18.97 -24.90 4.60
N SER A 109 19.26 -25.93 5.42
CA SER A 109 19.90 -27.13 4.94
C SER A 109 19.04 -27.83 3.89
N LEU A 110 19.62 -28.20 2.76
CA LEU A 110 18.94 -29.01 1.75
C LEU A 110 18.68 -30.45 2.20
N MET A 111 19.31 -30.89 3.28
CA MET A 111 19.14 -32.23 3.88
C MET A 111 18.01 -32.25 4.92
N MET A 112 17.63 -31.09 5.47
CA MET A 112 16.63 -30.95 6.53
C MET A 112 15.37 -30.27 6.02
N TRP A 113 14.40 -31.02 5.55
CA TRP A 113 13.13 -30.50 5.02
C TRP A 113 12.19 -29.93 6.10
N ASP A 114 12.43 -30.21 7.37
CA ASP A 114 11.60 -29.72 8.48
C ASP A 114 11.85 -28.28 8.85
N GLU A 115 12.96 -27.69 8.39
CA GLU A 115 13.23 -26.26 8.59
C GLU A 115 12.30 -25.42 7.72
N LYS A 116 11.39 -24.69 8.36
CA LYS A 116 10.42 -23.80 7.68
C LYS A 116 10.01 -22.63 8.56
N TYR A 117 9.57 -21.56 7.92
CA TYR A 117 8.90 -20.46 8.61
C TYR A 117 7.39 -20.67 8.58
N SER A 118 6.72 -20.45 9.73
CA SER A 118 5.26 -20.41 9.75
C SER A 118 4.75 -19.15 9.05
N LEU A 119 3.54 -19.22 8.49
CA LEU A 119 2.85 -18.07 7.89
C LEU A 119 2.80 -16.86 8.85
N GLN A 120 2.56 -17.11 10.14
CA GLN A 120 2.52 -16.04 11.15
C GLN A 120 3.90 -15.40 11.34
N THR A 121 4.97 -16.20 11.31
CA THR A 121 6.35 -15.68 11.39
C THR A 121 6.64 -14.75 10.21
N ILE A 122 6.28 -15.15 9.00
CA ILE A 122 6.46 -14.33 7.78
C ILE A 122 5.63 -13.05 7.88
N LYS A 123 4.34 -13.14 8.22
CA LYS A 123 3.45 -11.98 8.40
C LYS A 123 3.94 -10.96 9.44
N ASN A 124 4.61 -11.44 10.50
CA ASN A 124 5.11 -10.56 11.56
C ASN A 124 6.45 -9.90 11.21
N ASN A 125 7.24 -10.51 10.32
CA ASN A 125 8.61 -10.05 10.05
C ASN A 125 8.74 -9.22 8.77
N ILE A 126 8.05 -9.57 7.69
CA ILE A 126 8.12 -8.84 6.42
C ILE A 126 7.76 -7.35 6.58
N PRO A 127 6.67 -6.97 7.31
CA PRO A 127 6.30 -5.56 7.48
C PRO A 127 7.27 -4.72 8.32
N LEU A 128 8.36 -5.30 8.83
CA LEU A 128 9.40 -4.54 9.51
C LEU A 128 10.23 -3.68 8.54
N ILE A 129 10.30 -4.09 7.27
CA ILE A 129 10.89 -3.28 6.21
C ILE A 129 9.83 -2.28 5.74
N THR A 130 10.09 -0.99 5.94
CA THR A 130 9.21 0.10 5.53
C THR A 130 9.46 0.51 4.08
N SER A 131 8.56 1.31 3.49
CA SER A 131 8.78 1.90 2.16
C SER A 131 10.06 2.73 2.11
N ALA A 132 10.29 3.60 3.10
CA ALA A 132 11.51 4.41 3.17
C ALA A 132 12.79 3.55 3.22
N THR A 133 12.75 2.40 3.90
CA THR A 133 13.85 1.44 3.89
C THR A 133 14.08 0.86 2.50
N MET A 134 13.00 0.53 1.78
CA MET A 134 13.08 0.01 0.40
C MET A 134 13.63 1.06 -0.56
N ASP A 135 13.27 2.33 -0.40
CA ASP A 135 13.80 3.44 -1.21
C ASP A 135 15.31 3.61 -1.02
N ALA A 136 15.77 3.59 0.23
CA ALA A 136 17.20 3.65 0.53
C ALA A 136 17.98 2.45 -0.05
N ILE A 137 17.38 1.25 -0.01
CA ILE A 137 17.95 0.04 -0.61
C ILE A 137 17.96 0.15 -2.14
N ASN A 138 16.89 0.65 -2.76
CA ASN A 138 16.82 0.85 -4.21
C ASN A 138 17.96 1.74 -4.69
N ASN A 139 18.22 2.87 -4.02
CA ASN A 139 19.30 3.77 -4.35
C ASN A 139 20.68 3.08 -4.29
N ALA A 140 20.91 2.22 -3.30
CA ALA A 140 22.16 1.45 -3.21
C ALA A 140 22.27 0.41 -4.35
N ILE A 141 21.16 -0.25 -4.71
CA ILE A 141 21.13 -1.24 -5.80
C ILE A 141 21.32 -0.57 -7.16
N VAL A 142 20.70 0.58 -7.41
CA VAL A 142 20.91 1.33 -8.68
C VAL A 142 22.37 1.72 -8.83
N LYS A 143 23.01 2.24 -7.76
CA LYS A 143 24.46 2.54 -7.77
C LYS A 143 25.33 1.31 -8.03
N LEU A 144 24.95 0.14 -7.52
CA LEU A 144 25.62 -1.13 -7.85
C LEU A 144 25.39 -1.50 -9.31
N GLY A 145 24.17 -1.36 -9.81
CA GLY A 145 23.82 -1.61 -11.21
C GLY A 145 24.66 -0.76 -12.16
N HIS A 146 24.76 0.53 -11.88
CA HIS A 146 25.58 1.45 -12.69
C HIS A 146 27.05 1.03 -12.77
N LYS A 147 27.63 0.45 -11.72
CA LYS A 147 29.02 -0.08 -11.74
C LYS A 147 29.22 -1.24 -12.73
N GLN A 148 28.15 -1.87 -13.22
CA GLN A 148 28.26 -2.94 -14.23
C GLN A 148 28.37 -2.38 -15.66
N PHE A 149 28.21 -1.07 -15.83
CA PHE A 149 28.31 -0.37 -17.10
C PHE A 149 29.59 0.47 -17.20
N THR A 150 29.94 0.86 -18.42
CA THR A 150 31.12 1.71 -18.64
C THR A 150 30.89 3.13 -18.08
N GLU A 151 31.97 3.81 -17.71
CA GLU A 151 31.89 5.18 -17.20
C GLU A 151 31.22 6.13 -18.22
N SER A 152 31.47 5.93 -19.53
CA SER A 152 30.82 6.71 -20.59
C SER A 152 29.30 6.56 -20.63
N GLN A 153 28.75 5.42 -20.19
CA GLN A 153 27.31 5.16 -20.17
C GLN A 153 26.63 5.74 -18.91
N THR A 154 27.37 5.95 -17.83
CA THR A 154 26.85 6.37 -16.53
C THR A 154 27.29 7.77 -16.11
N LYS A 155 28.22 8.40 -16.86
CA LYS A 155 28.71 9.77 -16.59
C LYS A 155 27.58 10.80 -16.63
N GLU A 156 26.69 10.71 -17.62
CA GLU A 156 25.51 11.55 -17.76
C GLU A 156 24.28 10.66 -17.87
N LEU A 157 23.33 10.84 -16.97
CA LEU A 157 22.07 10.10 -16.98
C LEU A 157 21.01 10.85 -17.80
N LYS A 158 20.32 10.07 -18.64
CA LYS A 158 19.15 10.50 -19.41
C LYS A 158 17.92 9.91 -18.75
N ALA A 159 17.19 10.74 -18.04
CA ALA A 159 16.03 10.30 -17.29
C ALA A 159 14.76 10.38 -18.14
N LYS A 160 13.80 9.49 -17.87
CA LYS A 160 12.46 9.49 -18.42
C LYS A 160 11.47 9.39 -17.27
N GLY A 161 10.56 10.36 -17.17
CA GLY A 161 9.49 10.35 -16.18
C GLY A 161 8.15 9.98 -16.82
N ASP A 162 7.45 9.00 -16.26
CA ASP A 162 6.13 8.59 -16.70
C ASP A 162 5.23 8.24 -15.51
N SER A 163 3.92 8.46 -15.66
CA SER A 163 2.95 8.14 -14.63
C SER A 163 1.97 7.06 -15.08
N PHE A 164 1.71 6.13 -14.19
CA PHE A 164 0.73 5.07 -14.42
C PHE A 164 -0.18 4.88 -13.20
N VAL A 165 -1.31 4.22 -13.42
CA VAL A 165 -2.23 3.88 -12.32
C VAL A 165 -1.88 2.50 -11.78
N MET A 166 -1.49 2.46 -10.52
CA MET A 166 -1.40 1.20 -9.77
C MET A 166 -2.80 0.83 -9.30
N LYS A 167 -3.43 -0.14 -9.98
CA LYS A 167 -4.80 -0.57 -9.68
C LYS A 167 -4.92 -1.14 -8.28
N THR A 168 -5.87 -0.65 -7.51
CA THR A 168 -6.25 -1.25 -6.24
C THR A 168 -7.27 -2.36 -6.47
N LYS A 169 -7.09 -3.51 -5.81
CA LYS A 169 -8.10 -4.59 -5.81
C LYS A 169 -9.26 -4.16 -4.93
N VAL A 170 -10.22 -3.46 -5.51
CA VAL A 170 -11.45 -3.00 -4.87
C VAL A 170 -12.64 -3.37 -5.76
N GLU A 171 -13.79 -3.64 -5.15
CA GLU A 171 -15.04 -3.76 -5.89
C GLU A 171 -15.45 -2.40 -6.45
N TYR A 172 -16.23 -2.41 -7.56
CA TYR A 172 -16.76 -1.16 -8.11
C TYR A 172 -17.58 -0.41 -7.05
N PRO A 173 -17.25 0.84 -6.71
CA PRO A 173 -17.88 1.55 -5.60
C PRO A 173 -19.35 1.83 -5.89
N THR A 174 -20.21 1.35 -5.01
CA THR A 174 -21.63 1.70 -4.99
C THR A 174 -22.00 2.15 -3.60
N ASP A 175 -22.90 3.13 -3.46
CA ASP A 175 -23.27 3.68 -2.16
C ASP A 175 -23.72 2.58 -1.19
N ILE A 176 -24.52 1.61 -1.69
CA ILE A 176 -24.99 0.50 -0.86
C ILE A 176 -23.86 -0.46 -0.47
N GLY A 177 -22.83 -0.62 -1.32
CA GLY A 177 -21.63 -1.40 -1.01
C GLY A 177 -20.79 -0.70 0.04
N LEU A 178 -20.51 0.59 -0.15
CA LEU A 178 -19.73 1.40 0.78
C LEU A 178 -20.43 1.57 2.13
N LEU A 179 -21.79 1.67 2.15
CA LEU A 179 -22.57 1.66 3.38
C LEU A 179 -22.46 0.33 4.12
N GLU A 180 -22.50 -0.80 3.39
CA GLU A 180 -22.22 -2.11 3.99
C GLU A 180 -20.83 -2.16 4.60
N ASP A 181 -19.80 -1.79 3.82
CA ASP A 181 -18.39 -1.85 4.24
C ASP A 181 -18.16 -1.05 5.53
N GLY A 182 -18.63 0.20 5.59
CA GLY A 182 -18.54 1.04 6.79
C GLY A 182 -19.30 0.45 7.98
N SER A 183 -20.55 -0.01 7.75
CA SER A 183 -21.37 -0.56 8.82
C SER A 183 -20.81 -1.88 9.36
N VAL A 184 -20.37 -2.78 8.47
CA VAL A 184 -19.80 -4.08 8.85
C VAL A 184 -18.46 -3.88 9.55
N GLY A 185 -17.60 -2.99 9.02
CA GLY A 185 -16.33 -2.65 9.64
C GLY A 185 -16.50 -2.13 11.07
N ALA A 186 -17.40 -1.19 11.28
CA ALA A 186 -17.69 -0.64 12.60
C ALA A 186 -18.20 -1.72 13.58
N ILE A 187 -19.15 -2.57 13.15
CA ILE A 187 -19.74 -3.62 13.99
C ILE A 187 -18.70 -4.70 14.32
N MET A 188 -17.86 -5.09 13.39
CA MET A 188 -16.82 -6.10 13.63
C MET A 188 -15.79 -5.60 14.64
N GLU A 189 -15.24 -4.40 14.42
CA GLU A 189 -14.19 -3.88 15.30
C GLU A 189 -14.69 -3.64 16.72
N ILE A 190 -15.91 -3.09 16.90
CA ILE A 190 -16.44 -2.87 18.24
C ILE A 190 -16.79 -4.19 18.93
N SER A 191 -17.24 -5.22 18.19
CA SER A 191 -17.60 -6.51 18.78
C SER A 191 -16.41 -7.21 19.44
N GLU A 192 -15.18 -6.96 18.98
CA GLU A 192 -13.97 -7.51 19.57
C GLU A 192 -13.61 -6.93 20.94
N ILE A 193 -14.02 -5.68 21.22
CA ILE A 193 -13.70 -4.99 22.47
C ILE A 193 -14.90 -4.83 23.39
N ALA A 194 -16.12 -5.00 22.88
CA ALA A 194 -17.37 -4.77 23.62
C ALA A 194 -17.48 -5.60 24.91
N ASN A 195 -17.08 -6.87 24.87
CA ASN A 195 -17.11 -7.75 26.05
C ASN A 195 -16.21 -7.26 27.18
N SER A 196 -15.02 -6.70 26.85
CA SER A 196 -14.07 -6.17 27.84
C SER A 196 -14.61 -4.94 28.58
N TYR A 197 -15.60 -4.25 28.01
CA TYR A 197 -16.24 -3.08 28.59
C TYR A 197 -17.69 -3.31 29.00
N SER A 198 -18.13 -4.59 29.09
CA SER A 198 -19.47 -5.00 29.52
C SER A 198 -20.59 -4.40 28.67
N LEU A 199 -20.36 -4.18 27.37
CA LEU A 199 -21.36 -3.69 26.45
C LEU A 199 -22.24 -4.82 25.92
N SER A 200 -23.55 -4.62 25.95
CA SER A 200 -24.55 -5.61 25.52
C SER A 200 -24.88 -5.51 24.03
N GLY A 201 -25.35 -6.63 23.45
CA GLY A 201 -25.92 -6.68 22.10
C GLY A 201 -24.94 -6.96 20.97
N TYR A 202 -23.64 -7.22 21.27
CA TYR A 202 -22.63 -7.58 20.27
C TYR A 202 -22.40 -9.10 20.10
N ARG A 203 -22.99 -9.94 20.95
CA ARG A 203 -22.98 -11.40 20.81
C ARG A 203 -23.62 -11.85 19.49
N GLN A 204 -24.57 -11.10 18.96
CA GLN A 204 -25.25 -11.36 17.70
C GLN A 204 -24.74 -10.50 16.53
N SER A 205 -23.50 -10.00 16.60
CA SER A 205 -22.88 -9.17 15.55
C SER A 205 -22.95 -9.83 14.19
N ILE A 206 -22.68 -11.14 14.09
CA ILE A 206 -22.76 -11.91 12.84
C ILE A 206 -24.19 -11.87 12.27
N SER A 207 -25.22 -12.07 13.09
CA SER A 207 -26.62 -12.00 12.65
C SER A 207 -26.99 -10.60 12.13
N THR A 208 -26.51 -9.55 12.81
CA THR A 208 -26.70 -8.15 12.39
C THR A 208 -26.02 -7.90 11.04
N ILE A 209 -24.80 -8.34 10.88
CA ILE A 209 -24.03 -8.24 9.62
C ILE A 209 -24.78 -8.97 8.49
N ASN A 210 -25.22 -10.21 8.72
CA ASN A 210 -25.95 -10.98 7.73
C ASN A 210 -27.25 -10.29 7.31
N LYS A 211 -27.92 -9.61 8.24
CA LYS A 211 -29.11 -8.82 7.95
C LYS A 211 -28.81 -7.59 7.10
N ILE A 212 -27.70 -6.88 7.35
CA ILE A 212 -27.21 -5.78 6.49
C ILE A 212 -26.98 -6.31 5.06
N LYS A 213 -26.23 -7.41 4.91
CA LYS A 213 -25.96 -8.04 3.62
C LYS A 213 -27.23 -8.43 2.87
N LYS A 214 -28.20 -9.01 3.56
CA LYS A 214 -29.51 -9.37 2.98
C LYS A 214 -30.29 -8.13 2.50
N LEU A 215 -30.27 -7.04 3.28
CA LEU A 215 -30.93 -5.78 2.90
C LEU A 215 -30.19 -5.10 1.73
N LYS A 216 -28.85 -5.10 1.72
CA LYS A 216 -28.03 -4.66 0.57
C LYS A 216 -28.43 -5.40 -0.69
N PHE A 217 -28.46 -6.73 -0.64
CA PHE A 217 -28.82 -7.55 -1.81
C PHE A 217 -30.20 -7.16 -2.37
N ARG A 218 -31.21 -6.95 -1.50
CA ARG A 218 -32.54 -6.51 -1.91
C ARG A 218 -32.53 -5.12 -2.55
N ALA A 219 -31.78 -4.17 -1.98
CA ALA A 219 -31.62 -2.84 -2.55
C ALA A 219 -30.88 -2.89 -3.90
N GLN A 220 -29.90 -3.78 -4.05
CA GLN A 220 -29.17 -3.99 -5.30
C GLN A 220 -30.06 -4.58 -6.39
N GLN A 221 -30.90 -5.56 -6.07
CA GLN A 221 -31.88 -6.13 -7.01
C GLN A 221 -32.92 -5.10 -7.47
N SER A 222 -33.32 -4.19 -6.61
CA SER A 222 -34.32 -3.17 -6.97
C SER A 222 -33.82 -2.21 -8.06
N ARG A 223 -32.50 -2.03 -8.24
CA ARG A 223 -31.90 -1.17 -9.28
C ARG A 223 -32.14 -1.69 -10.72
N LYS A 224 -32.55 -2.92 -10.89
CA LYS A 224 -32.92 -3.48 -12.21
C LYS A 224 -34.17 -2.84 -12.79
N PHE A 225 -35.00 -2.19 -11.98
CA PHE A 225 -36.18 -1.48 -12.47
C PHE A 225 -35.79 -0.16 -13.15
N ARG A 226 -36.14 -0.04 -14.43
CA ARG A 226 -35.91 1.14 -15.28
C ARG A 226 -37.13 2.09 -15.27
N CYS A 227 -37.54 2.58 -14.12
CA CYS A 227 -38.71 3.46 -14.02
C CYS A 227 -38.27 4.84 -13.49
N LYS A 228 -37.58 5.63 -14.35
CA LYS A 228 -37.14 6.98 -13.97
C LYS A 228 -38.22 8.05 -14.17
N GLU A 229 -39.19 7.81 -15.05
CA GLU A 229 -40.21 8.78 -15.46
C GLU A 229 -41.34 8.90 -14.44
N ASP A 230 -41.63 7.82 -13.67
CA ASP A 230 -42.66 7.80 -12.66
C ASP A 230 -42.02 7.82 -11.26
N LYS A 231 -42.03 8.98 -10.64
CA LYS A 231 -41.38 9.22 -9.32
C LYS A 231 -42.01 8.38 -8.20
N GLU A 232 -43.32 8.14 -8.22
CA GLU A 232 -43.98 7.33 -7.20
C GLU A 232 -43.57 5.86 -7.32
N LYS A 233 -43.62 5.29 -8.51
CA LYS A 233 -43.14 3.92 -8.77
C LYS A 233 -41.63 3.75 -8.51
N TYR A 234 -40.83 4.78 -8.80
CA TYR A 234 -39.40 4.79 -8.46
C TYR A 234 -39.22 4.70 -6.94
N LEU A 235 -39.87 5.57 -6.17
CA LEU A 235 -39.78 5.58 -4.71
C LEU A 235 -40.32 4.29 -4.08
N GLU A 236 -41.38 3.71 -4.65
CA GLU A 236 -41.90 2.43 -4.16
C GLU A 236 -40.94 1.27 -4.42
N LYS A 237 -40.48 1.11 -5.64
CA LYS A 237 -39.68 -0.06 -6.04
C LYS A 237 -38.22 0.05 -5.68
N ILE A 238 -37.62 1.23 -5.79
CA ILE A 238 -36.20 1.49 -5.52
C ILE A 238 -36.03 2.14 -4.15
N GLY A 239 -36.76 3.20 -3.84
CA GLY A 239 -36.63 3.94 -2.59
C GLY A 239 -36.92 3.09 -1.36
N LYS A 240 -38.01 2.32 -1.36
CA LYS A 240 -38.44 1.50 -0.21
C LYS A 240 -37.40 0.44 0.24
N PRO A 241 -36.78 -0.37 -0.65
CA PRO A 241 -35.68 -1.26 -0.26
C PRO A 241 -34.44 -0.52 0.26
N HIS A 242 -34.06 0.61 -0.36
CA HIS A 242 -32.96 1.43 0.11
C HIS A 242 -33.24 2.03 1.49
N ARG A 243 -34.43 2.56 1.73
CA ARG A 243 -34.85 3.10 3.04
C ARG A 243 -34.77 2.04 4.14
N LYS A 244 -35.17 0.79 3.85
CA LYS A 244 -35.04 -0.32 4.81
C LYS A 244 -33.59 -0.62 5.17
N LEU A 245 -32.69 -0.62 4.19
CA LEU A 245 -31.24 -0.78 4.42
C LEU A 245 -30.70 0.39 5.27
N MET A 246 -30.98 1.62 4.84
CA MET A 246 -30.51 2.84 5.50
C MET A 246 -30.95 2.92 6.97
N ASN A 247 -32.23 2.68 7.23
CA ASN A 247 -32.77 2.72 8.59
C ASN A 247 -32.14 1.65 9.49
N PHE A 248 -31.93 0.44 8.95
CA PHE A 248 -31.31 -0.62 9.73
C PHE A 248 -29.81 -0.34 9.98
N ALA A 249 -29.06 0.15 8.98
CA ALA A 249 -27.67 0.55 9.13
C ALA A 249 -27.55 1.72 10.13
N ALA A 250 -28.34 2.80 9.96
CA ALA A 250 -28.32 3.97 10.82
C ALA A 250 -28.60 3.63 12.29
N LYS A 251 -29.56 2.73 12.57
CA LYS A 251 -29.83 2.25 13.95
C LYS A 251 -28.60 1.62 14.57
N ASN A 252 -27.90 0.74 13.84
CA ASN A 252 -26.73 0.03 14.36
C ASN A 252 -25.51 0.96 14.48
N ILE A 253 -25.31 1.87 13.53
CA ILE A 253 -24.23 2.85 13.58
C ILE A 253 -24.39 3.82 14.76
N ARG A 254 -25.60 4.34 15.02
CA ARG A 254 -25.85 5.16 16.20
C ARG A 254 -25.56 4.42 17.50
N LYS A 255 -25.89 3.12 17.57
CA LYS A 255 -25.54 2.28 18.72
C LYS A 255 -24.03 2.21 18.88
N VAL A 256 -23.29 1.87 17.82
CA VAL A 256 -21.83 1.80 17.85
C VAL A 256 -21.23 3.14 18.28
N GLU A 257 -21.72 4.25 17.76
CA GLU A 257 -21.25 5.60 18.09
C GLU A 257 -21.43 5.93 19.59
N ASN A 258 -22.56 5.58 20.16
CA ASN A 258 -22.80 5.77 21.60
C ASN A 258 -21.89 4.87 22.44
N ASP A 259 -21.77 3.62 22.07
CA ASP A 259 -20.94 2.64 22.79
C ASP A 259 -19.46 3.00 22.74
N ILE A 260 -18.96 3.58 21.62
CA ILE A 260 -17.58 4.09 21.53
C ILE A 260 -17.34 5.22 22.53
N LYS A 261 -18.28 6.15 22.69
CA LYS A 261 -18.17 7.24 23.67
C LYS A 261 -18.02 6.69 25.10
N VAL A 262 -18.77 5.62 25.43
CA VAL A 262 -18.62 4.92 26.71
C VAL A 262 -17.25 4.26 26.86
N ILE A 263 -16.78 3.57 25.82
CA ILE A 263 -15.45 2.93 25.84
C ILE A 263 -14.37 4.00 25.99
N ALA A 264 -14.43 5.09 25.22
CA ALA A 264 -13.43 6.15 25.25
C ALA A 264 -13.31 6.79 26.65
N LYS A 265 -14.45 7.02 27.32
CA LYS A 265 -14.46 7.52 28.70
C LYS A 265 -13.78 6.54 29.67
N LYS A 266 -14.13 5.25 29.62
CA LYS A 266 -13.51 4.23 30.47
C LYS A 266 -12.00 4.09 30.20
N VAL A 267 -11.57 4.18 28.95
CA VAL A 267 -10.14 4.15 28.58
C VAL A 267 -9.39 5.34 29.14
N ALA A 268 -10.00 6.53 29.15
CA ALA A 268 -9.41 7.72 29.78
C ALA A 268 -9.25 7.53 31.29
N GLU A 269 -10.28 7.02 32.00
CA GLU A 269 -10.22 6.69 33.43
C GLU A 269 -9.13 5.63 33.74
N GLU A 270 -9.05 4.56 32.91
CA GLU A 270 -7.99 3.56 33.04
C GLU A 270 -6.59 4.15 32.89
N LYS A 271 -6.39 5.12 31.95
CA LYS A 271 -5.12 5.82 31.78
C LYS A 271 -4.71 6.65 33.00
N GLU A 272 -5.66 7.38 33.57
CA GLU A 272 -5.38 8.18 34.78
C GLU A 272 -4.93 7.30 35.93
N VAL A 273 -5.62 6.17 36.16
CA VAL A 273 -5.24 5.19 37.19
C VAL A 273 -3.87 4.58 36.89
N LEU A 274 -3.57 4.31 35.61
CA LEU A 274 -2.29 3.70 35.20
C LEU A 274 -1.12 4.68 35.36
N ALA A 275 -1.35 5.98 35.18
CA ALA A 275 -0.34 7.02 35.36
C ALA A 275 0.20 7.06 36.80
N GLN A 276 -0.65 6.75 37.78
CA GLN A 276 -0.29 6.73 39.20
C GLN A 276 0.43 5.45 39.66
N LYS A 277 0.49 4.40 38.83
CA LYS A 277 1.14 3.14 39.17
C LYS A 277 2.67 3.21 39.01
N ILE A 278 3.39 2.58 39.94
CA ILE A 278 4.85 2.44 39.87
C ILE A 278 5.25 1.59 38.67
N ASN A 279 6.38 1.93 38.04
CA ASN A 279 6.88 1.23 36.86
C ASN A 279 7.14 -0.26 37.14
N GLY A 280 6.63 -1.14 36.23
CA GLY A 280 6.82 -2.59 36.31
C GLY A 280 6.27 -3.27 35.04
N ALA A 281 6.56 -4.55 34.90
CA ALA A 281 6.13 -5.37 33.74
C ALA A 281 4.62 -5.33 33.53
N THR A 282 3.82 -5.25 34.59
CA THR A 282 2.36 -5.15 34.56
C THR A 282 1.91 -3.82 33.94
N LYS A 283 2.55 -2.70 34.30
CA LYS A 283 2.26 -1.38 33.72
C LYS A 283 2.47 -1.37 32.22
N ILE A 284 3.61 -1.87 31.76
CA ILE A 284 3.94 -1.96 30.31
C ILE A 284 2.90 -2.81 29.55
N LYS A 285 2.40 -3.88 30.15
CA LYS A 285 1.36 -4.74 29.54
C LYS A 285 0.03 -4.00 29.41
N GLU A 286 -0.36 -3.26 30.45
CA GLU A 286 -1.57 -2.46 30.47
C GLU A 286 -1.49 -1.29 29.47
N GLU A 287 -0.37 -0.57 29.39
CA GLU A 287 -0.13 0.50 28.42
C GLU A 287 -0.29 -0.02 26.98
N LYS A 288 0.29 -1.17 26.66
CA LYS A 288 0.13 -1.81 25.35
C LYS A 288 -1.32 -2.20 25.05
N ARG A 289 -2.06 -2.67 26.07
CA ARG A 289 -3.49 -2.99 25.92
C ARG A 289 -4.29 -1.73 25.61
N ILE A 290 -4.09 -0.66 26.37
CA ILE A 290 -4.75 0.62 26.19
C ILE A 290 -4.46 1.20 24.81
N THR A 291 -3.20 1.26 24.42
CA THR A 291 -2.80 1.75 23.08
C THR A 291 -3.49 0.97 21.96
N ARG A 292 -3.60 -0.35 22.10
CA ARG A 292 -4.31 -1.20 21.12
C ARG A 292 -5.81 -0.86 21.05
N ILE A 293 -6.43 -0.56 22.18
CA ILE A 293 -7.85 -0.19 22.22
C ILE A 293 -8.07 1.19 21.62
N GLU A 294 -7.18 2.15 21.87
CA GLU A 294 -7.23 3.48 21.25
C GLU A 294 -7.12 3.41 19.72
N GLN A 295 -6.22 2.59 19.21
CA GLN A 295 -6.11 2.35 17.77
C GLN A 295 -7.42 1.76 17.21
N LYS A 296 -8.07 0.86 17.95
CA LYS A 296 -9.38 0.34 17.56
C LYS A 296 -10.48 1.39 17.59
N ILE A 297 -10.51 2.26 18.59
CA ILE A 297 -11.46 3.38 18.67
C ILE A 297 -11.30 4.29 17.43
N ILE A 298 -10.09 4.65 17.06
CA ILE A 298 -9.80 5.45 15.86
C ILE A 298 -10.36 4.75 14.61
N LYS A 299 -10.09 3.45 14.48
CA LYS A 299 -10.56 2.64 13.35
C LYS A 299 -12.09 2.54 13.30
N ILE A 300 -12.73 2.35 14.43
CA ILE A 300 -14.21 2.29 14.52
C ILE A 300 -14.80 3.64 14.14
N ASN A 301 -14.27 4.75 14.66
CA ASN A 301 -14.72 6.10 14.33
C ASN A 301 -14.61 6.38 12.82
N TYR A 302 -13.53 5.92 12.18
CA TYR A 302 -13.39 6.01 10.74
C TYR A 302 -14.52 5.27 10.00
N PHE A 303 -14.83 4.02 10.37
CA PHE A 303 -15.92 3.26 9.75
C PHE A 303 -17.29 3.89 10.00
N VAL A 304 -17.53 4.42 11.20
CA VAL A 304 -18.76 5.14 11.54
C VAL A 304 -18.91 6.39 10.65
N THR A 305 -17.86 7.19 10.53
CA THR A 305 -17.85 8.40 9.69
C THR A 305 -18.16 8.06 8.23
N GLU A 306 -17.53 7.04 7.68
CA GLU A 306 -17.79 6.60 6.30
C GLU A 306 -19.22 6.09 6.13
N ALA A 307 -19.76 5.31 7.08
CA ALA A 307 -21.14 4.84 7.02
C ALA A 307 -22.15 6.00 7.08
N VAL A 308 -21.94 6.97 7.96
CA VAL A 308 -22.79 8.18 8.07
C VAL A 308 -22.73 9.00 6.78
N LYS A 309 -21.54 9.17 6.20
CA LYS A 309 -21.35 9.83 4.91
C LYS A 309 -22.16 9.15 3.80
N GLN A 310 -22.09 7.81 3.71
CA GLN A 310 -22.87 7.06 2.72
C GLN A 310 -24.37 7.16 2.95
N LEU A 311 -24.85 7.17 4.19
CA LEU A 311 -26.26 7.40 4.50
C LEU A 311 -26.75 8.77 3.98
N ASN A 312 -25.95 9.82 4.19
CA ASN A 312 -26.25 11.16 3.68
C ASN A 312 -26.27 11.20 2.15
N GLN A 313 -25.25 10.63 1.50
CA GLN A 313 -25.17 10.61 0.03
C GLN A 313 -26.31 9.81 -0.59
N MET A 314 -26.72 8.69 0.02
CA MET A 314 -27.87 7.91 -0.43
C MET A 314 -29.17 8.69 -0.30
N GLU A 315 -29.38 9.45 0.81
CA GLU A 315 -30.56 10.30 0.98
C GLU A 315 -30.61 11.35 -0.14
N ARG A 316 -29.54 12.11 -0.33
CA ARG A 316 -29.44 13.17 -1.34
C ARG A 316 -29.68 12.63 -2.75
N ARG A 317 -29.05 11.50 -3.09
CA ARG A 317 -29.10 10.97 -4.46
C ARG A 317 -30.40 10.25 -4.78
N ILE A 318 -30.91 9.39 -3.88
CA ILE A 318 -32.05 8.50 -4.18
C ILE A 318 -33.37 9.23 -3.95
N PHE A 319 -33.46 10.04 -2.91
CA PHE A 319 -34.71 10.66 -2.51
C PHE A 319 -34.84 12.11 -2.98
N ASN A 320 -33.73 12.86 -3.01
CA ASN A 320 -33.72 14.25 -3.46
C ASN A 320 -33.33 14.39 -4.94
N GLY A 321 -32.76 13.33 -5.56
CA GLY A 321 -32.32 13.38 -6.95
C GLY A 321 -31.04 14.16 -7.20
N GLU A 322 -30.26 14.45 -6.16
CA GLU A 322 -29.04 15.24 -6.25
C GLU A 322 -27.90 14.45 -6.93
N ILE A 323 -27.03 15.16 -7.65
CA ILE A 323 -25.77 14.65 -8.17
C ILE A 323 -24.68 14.92 -7.13
N ILE A 324 -24.11 13.86 -6.56
CA ILE A 324 -23.03 14.00 -5.57
C ILE A 324 -21.74 14.44 -6.29
N PRO A 325 -21.09 15.55 -5.85
CA PRO A 325 -19.81 16.00 -6.37
C PRO A 325 -18.71 14.91 -6.27
N HIS A 326 -17.74 14.97 -7.15
CA HIS A 326 -16.70 13.93 -7.23
C HIS A 326 -15.80 13.91 -5.98
N ASP A 327 -15.46 15.07 -5.47
CA ASP A 327 -14.63 15.28 -4.28
C ASP A 327 -15.27 14.81 -2.97
N GLU A 328 -16.62 14.76 -2.94
CA GLU A 328 -17.34 14.18 -1.82
C GLU A 328 -17.38 12.65 -1.84
N LYS A 329 -17.07 11.99 -2.95
CA LYS A 329 -17.20 10.53 -3.10
C LYS A 329 -16.10 9.77 -2.39
N THR A 330 -16.45 8.61 -1.85
CA THR A 330 -15.52 7.57 -1.39
C THR A 330 -15.50 6.46 -2.43
N PHE A 331 -14.31 5.95 -2.76
CA PHE A 331 -14.15 4.88 -3.76
C PHE A 331 -13.84 3.52 -3.12
N SER A 332 -13.33 3.51 -1.89
CA SER A 332 -13.19 2.31 -1.07
C SER A 332 -13.08 2.69 0.41
N VAL A 333 -13.85 2.02 1.26
CA VAL A 333 -13.77 2.19 2.72
C VAL A 333 -12.53 1.51 3.29
N TYR A 334 -12.14 0.34 2.77
CA TYR A 334 -10.96 -0.39 3.25
C TYR A 334 -9.64 0.10 2.67
N LYS A 335 -9.69 0.84 1.54
CA LYS A 335 -8.51 1.42 0.87
C LYS A 335 -8.79 2.88 0.53
N PRO A 336 -8.76 3.78 1.54
CA PRO A 336 -9.18 5.17 1.39
C PRO A 336 -8.32 5.98 0.42
N TYR A 337 -7.13 5.49 0.09
CA TYR A 337 -6.24 6.07 -0.91
C TYR A 337 -6.64 5.75 -2.35
N THR A 338 -7.69 4.96 -2.59
CA THR A 338 -8.16 4.64 -3.95
C THR A 338 -8.80 5.87 -4.58
N GLU A 339 -8.31 6.24 -5.75
CA GLU A 339 -8.84 7.32 -6.57
C GLU A 339 -9.57 6.79 -7.80
N TRP A 340 -10.46 7.60 -8.33
CA TRP A 340 -11.17 7.37 -9.61
C TRP A 340 -10.43 8.16 -10.69
N ILE A 341 -9.59 7.48 -11.47
CA ILE A 341 -8.73 8.10 -12.45
C ILE A 341 -9.30 7.87 -13.84
N ASN A 342 -9.68 8.98 -14.50
CA ASN A 342 -10.16 8.96 -15.88
C ASN A 342 -8.95 9.08 -16.83
N LYS A 343 -8.74 8.08 -17.67
CA LYS A 343 -7.65 8.06 -18.65
C LYS A 343 -8.08 8.49 -20.07
N GLY A 344 -9.37 8.74 -20.31
CA GLY A 344 -9.87 9.14 -21.62
C GLY A 344 -9.61 8.13 -22.75
N LYS A 345 -9.26 6.88 -22.42
CA LYS A 345 -8.97 5.83 -23.40
C LYS A 345 -10.26 5.09 -23.80
N ALA A 346 -10.34 4.66 -25.08
CA ALA A 346 -11.39 3.76 -25.53
C ALA A 346 -11.30 2.42 -24.78
N GLY A 347 -12.45 1.87 -24.39
CA GLY A 347 -12.57 0.60 -23.68
C GLY A 347 -12.84 0.75 -22.19
N VAL A 348 -11.83 0.94 -21.38
CA VAL A 348 -11.99 1.18 -19.93
C VAL A 348 -11.57 2.61 -19.61
N PRO A 349 -12.53 3.57 -19.59
CA PRO A 349 -12.22 4.99 -19.44
C PRO A 349 -11.74 5.33 -18.02
N VAL A 350 -12.04 4.49 -17.04
CA VAL A 350 -11.76 4.75 -15.61
C VAL A 350 -10.99 3.61 -14.98
N GLU A 351 -9.96 3.94 -14.24
CA GLU A 351 -9.21 3.01 -13.38
C GLU A 351 -9.34 3.43 -11.92
N LEU A 352 -9.58 2.45 -11.05
CA LEU A 352 -9.58 2.62 -9.60
C LEU A 352 -8.20 2.25 -9.05
N GLY A 353 -7.51 3.21 -8.49
CA GLY A 353 -6.15 2.99 -8.04
C GLY A 353 -5.50 4.24 -7.47
N VAL A 354 -4.18 4.21 -7.42
CA VAL A 354 -3.34 5.34 -7.07
C VAL A 354 -2.40 5.61 -8.24
N LYS A 355 -2.25 6.89 -8.60
CA LYS A 355 -1.27 7.26 -9.60
C LYS A 355 0.13 7.21 -9.01
N VAL A 356 1.07 6.63 -9.74
CA VAL A 356 2.48 6.57 -9.38
C VAL A 356 3.29 7.11 -10.54
N CYS A 357 4.16 8.07 -10.27
CA CYS A 357 5.18 8.52 -11.21
C CYS A 357 6.49 7.82 -10.92
N VAL A 358 7.17 7.35 -11.95
CA VAL A 358 8.50 6.74 -11.88
C VAL A 358 9.46 7.53 -12.74
N MET A 359 10.71 7.58 -12.34
CA MET A 359 11.81 8.13 -13.13
C MET A 359 12.81 7.01 -13.42
N GLU A 360 12.97 6.71 -14.69
CA GLU A 360 13.83 5.65 -15.24
C GLU A 360 15.00 6.28 -15.97
N ASP A 361 16.18 5.67 -15.91
CA ASP A 361 17.32 6.10 -16.71
C ASP A 361 17.41 5.34 -18.04
N GLN A 362 18.39 5.72 -18.89
CA GLN A 362 18.64 5.08 -20.18
C GLN A 362 19.07 3.61 -20.09
N LEU A 363 19.42 3.12 -18.90
CA LEU A 363 19.84 1.75 -18.64
C LEU A 363 18.71 0.88 -18.09
N GLY A 364 17.53 1.48 -17.87
CA GLY A 364 16.35 0.79 -17.36
C GLY A 364 16.25 0.71 -15.83
N PHE A 365 17.07 1.47 -15.10
CA PHE A 365 16.97 1.55 -13.65
C PHE A 365 15.94 2.59 -13.21
N ILE A 366 15.09 2.22 -12.27
CA ILE A 366 14.18 3.16 -11.63
C ILE A 366 14.98 3.98 -10.60
N LEU A 367 15.25 5.22 -10.93
CA LEU A 367 16.02 6.15 -10.10
C LEU A 367 15.20 6.61 -8.89
N ASN A 368 13.94 6.92 -9.11
CA ASN A 368 13.03 7.43 -8.08
C ASN A 368 11.57 7.10 -8.42
N HIS A 369 10.69 7.17 -7.42
CA HIS A 369 9.25 7.07 -7.63
C HIS A 369 8.50 8.02 -6.69
N ARG A 370 7.30 8.45 -7.10
CA ARG A 370 6.41 9.28 -6.29
C ARG A 370 4.98 8.70 -6.34
N VAL A 371 4.42 8.41 -5.18
CA VAL A 371 3.00 8.08 -5.05
C VAL A 371 2.21 9.38 -5.05
N MET A 372 1.38 9.58 -6.08
CA MET A 372 0.63 10.80 -6.32
C MET A 372 -0.76 10.68 -5.71
N TYR A 373 -0.99 11.38 -4.60
CA TYR A 373 -2.31 11.43 -3.98
C TYR A 373 -2.95 12.80 -4.27
N LYS A 374 -4.03 12.79 -5.08
CA LYS A 374 -4.70 14.01 -5.56
C LYS A 374 -3.77 15.00 -6.28
N GLU A 375 -2.71 14.47 -6.86
CA GLU A 375 -1.73 15.23 -7.64
C GLU A 375 -1.89 14.94 -9.14
N THR A 376 -1.48 15.89 -9.96
CA THR A 376 -1.42 15.78 -11.43
C THR A 376 0.02 15.86 -11.90
N ASP A 377 0.31 15.29 -13.08
CA ASP A 377 1.66 15.20 -13.62
C ASP A 377 2.36 16.57 -13.73
N ASP A 378 1.61 17.59 -14.14
CA ASP A 378 2.11 18.96 -14.25
C ASP A 378 2.51 19.59 -12.91
N LYS A 379 1.85 19.21 -11.82
CA LYS A 379 2.18 19.73 -10.48
C LYS A 379 3.47 19.19 -9.90
N ILE A 380 3.82 17.95 -10.25
CA ILE A 380 4.98 17.27 -9.68
C ILE A 380 6.24 17.36 -10.53
N ALA A 381 6.14 17.77 -11.80
CA ALA A 381 7.20 17.67 -12.80
C ALA A 381 8.56 18.22 -12.34
N VAL A 382 8.58 19.43 -11.81
CA VAL A 382 9.81 20.13 -11.40
C VAL A 382 10.34 19.58 -10.08
N GLU A 383 9.46 19.43 -9.09
CA GLU A 383 9.83 18.94 -7.75
C GLU A 383 10.39 17.52 -7.83
N PHE A 384 9.71 16.62 -8.56
CA PHE A 384 10.12 15.24 -8.71
C PHE A 384 11.47 15.09 -9.42
N LEU A 385 11.79 15.96 -10.39
CA LEU A 385 13.10 16.01 -11.01
C LEU A 385 14.17 16.46 -10.00
N LYS A 386 13.91 17.52 -9.22
CA LYS A 386 14.84 18.00 -8.18
C LYS A 386 15.12 16.93 -7.13
N ASP A 387 14.07 16.29 -6.60
CA ASP A 387 14.21 15.21 -5.62
C ASP A 387 15.05 14.05 -6.19
N THR A 388 14.92 13.79 -7.50
CA THR A 388 15.71 12.73 -8.15
C THR A 388 17.15 13.15 -8.37
N GLN A 389 17.42 14.43 -8.71
CA GLN A 389 18.77 14.96 -8.85
C GLN A 389 19.52 15.02 -7.51
N GLU A 390 18.84 15.16 -6.38
CA GLU A 390 19.49 15.02 -5.06
C GLU A 390 20.08 13.62 -4.85
N LEU A 391 19.43 12.58 -5.41
CA LEU A 391 19.90 11.19 -5.33
C LEU A 391 20.94 10.86 -6.42
N PHE A 392 20.75 11.44 -7.62
CA PHE A 392 21.53 11.22 -8.83
C PHE A 392 21.86 12.57 -9.50
N PRO A 393 22.90 13.30 -9.03
CA PRO A 393 23.22 14.65 -9.51
C PRO A 393 23.67 14.72 -10.98
N ASN A 394 24.00 13.57 -11.57
CA ASN A 394 24.47 13.46 -12.95
C ASN A 394 23.35 13.32 -13.99
N ILE A 395 22.10 13.58 -13.62
CA ILE A 395 20.99 13.66 -14.57
C ILE A 395 21.13 14.96 -15.37
N ASN A 396 21.41 14.81 -16.67
CA ASN A 396 21.63 15.93 -17.61
C ASN A 396 20.52 16.05 -18.67
N SER A 397 19.63 15.06 -18.76
CA SER A 397 18.52 15.06 -19.71
C SER A 397 17.26 14.48 -19.06
N ILE A 398 16.10 15.06 -19.40
CA ILE A 398 14.81 14.56 -18.96
C ILE A 398 13.82 14.46 -20.12
N SER A 399 13.09 13.35 -20.19
CA SER A 399 11.96 13.16 -21.08
C SER A 399 10.69 12.95 -20.28
N TYR A 400 9.66 13.76 -20.57
CA TYR A 400 8.32 13.67 -19.99
C TYR A 400 7.26 13.57 -21.08
N ASP A 401 6.14 12.94 -20.76
CA ASP A 401 4.98 12.98 -21.65
C ASP A 401 4.28 14.35 -21.63
N ARG A 402 3.30 14.53 -22.53
CA ARG A 402 2.51 15.75 -22.64
C ARG A 402 1.74 16.11 -21.36
N GLY A 403 1.49 15.15 -20.47
CA GLY A 403 0.79 15.35 -19.20
C GLY A 403 1.51 16.31 -18.27
N PHE A 404 2.82 16.28 -18.27
CA PHE A 404 3.70 17.09 -17.40
C PHE A 404 3.88 18.52 -17.89
N TRP A 405 3.50 18.82 -19.14
CA TRP A 405 3.82 20.09 -19.75
C TRP A 405 2.99 21.24 -19.19
N SER A 406 3.67 22.29 -18.76
CA SER A 406 3.21 23.67 -18.64
C SER A 406 4.36 24.59 -19.01
N LYS A 407 4.06 25.85 -19.42
CA LYS A 407 5.11 26.83 -19.75
C LYS A 407 6.06 27.05 -18.56
N VAL A 408 5.50 27.14 -17.36
CA VAL A 408 6.25 27.32 -16.11
C VAL A 408 7.19 26.14 -15.84
N ASN A 409 6.68 24.89 -15.98
CA ASN A 409 7.49 23.71 -15.79
C ASN A 409 8.63 23.62 -16.81
N PHE A 410 8.32 23.92 -18.07
CA PHE A 410 9.34 23.86 -19.14
C PHE A 410 10.49 24.82 -18.86
N GLU A 411 10.19 26.08 -18.51
CA GLU A 411 11.23 27.08 -18.18
C GLU A 411 12.02 26.67 -16.91
N ALA A 412 11.33 26.19 -15.89
CA ALA A 412 12.00 25.77 -14.66
C ALA A 412 12.91 24.53 -14.85
N ILE A 413 12.49 23.58 -15.69
CA ILE A 413 13.28 22.36 -15.99
C ILE A 413 14.49 22.71 -16.86
N LYS A 414 14.37 23.70 -17.75
CA LYS A 414 15.47 24.19 -18.59
C LYS A 414 16.67 24.70 -17.78
N GLU A 415 16.44 25.17 -16.57
CA GLU A 415 17.52 25.59 -15.67
C GLU A 415 18.19 24.40 -14.94
N LEU A 416 17.56 23.23 -14.94
CA LEU A 416 18.02 22.07 -14.19
C LEU A 416 18.79 21.05 -15.05
N VAL A 417 18.50 20.96 -16.35
CA VAL A 417 19.08 19.97 -17.28
C VAL A 417 19.40 20.59 -18.63
N ALA A 418 20.37 20.04 -19.33
CA ALA A 418 20.76 20.54 -20.66
C ALA A 418 19.77 20.17 -21.76
N TYR A 419 19.11 19.03 -21.65
CA TYR A 419 18.21 18.52 -22.70
C TYR A 419 16.84 18.16 -22.13
N ILE A 420 15.77 18.66 -22.78
CA ILE A 420 14.38 18.44 -22.38
C ILE A 420 13.59 17.89 -23.54
N GLY A 421 13.04 16.68 -23.40
CA GLY A 421 12.02 16.12 -24.26
C GLY A 421 10.65 16.22 -23.59
N MET A 422 9.92 17.33 -23.82
CA MET A 422 8.58 17.57 -23.24
C MET A 422 7.64 18.16 -24.28
N PRO A 423 6.74 17.36 -24.89
CA PRO A 423 5.82 17.81 -25.90
C PRO A 423 4.83 18.85 -25.36
N LYS A 424 4.67 19.96 -26.08
CA LYS A 424 3.75 21.05 -25.71
C LYS A 424 2.28 20.62 -25.78
N LYS A 425 1.49 21.06 -24.81
CA LYS A 425 0.04 20.89 -24.76
C LYS A 425 -0.66 21.94 -25.64
N GLY A 426 -1.64 21.55 -26.45
CA GLY A 426 -2.47 22.48 -27.25
C GLY A 426 -1.98 22.66 -28.69
N LYS A 427 -2.32 23.82 -29.31
CA LYS A 427 -1.91 24.14 -30.68
C LYS A 427 -0.41 24.44 -30.70
N LEU A 428 0.29 23.81 -31.62
CA LEU A 428 1.72 23.99 -31.83
C LEU A 428 1.95 25.18 -32.80
N SER A 429 2.88 26.07 -32.45
CA SER A 429 3.45 27.03 -33.39
C SER A 429 4.40 26.30 -34.37
N LYS A 430 4.84 27.01 -35.43
CA LYS A 430 5.85 26.44 -36.34
C LYS A 430 7.15 26.10 -35.59
N ASP A 431 7.58 26.97 -34.69
CA ASP A 431 8.80 26.79 -33.90
C ASP A 431 8.68 25.63 -32.90
N ASP A 432 7.48 25.46 -32.30
CA ASP A 432 7.21 24.32 -31.43
C ASP A 432 7.29 22.98 -32.19
N LYS A 433 6.86 22.95 -33.47
CA LYS A 433 6.96 21.74 -34.30
C LYS A 433 8.42 21.39 -34.59
N VAL A 434 9.20 22.40 -35.06
CA VAL A 434 10.63 22.21 -35.34
C VAL A 434 11.38 21.73 -34.11
N ARG A 435 11.07 22.27 -32.94
CA ARG A 435 11.66 21.83 -31.68
C ARG A 435 11.31 20.38 -31.35
N GLN A 436 10.01 20.02 -31.43
CA GLN A 436 9.55 18.64 -31.15
C GLN A 436 10.08 17.61 -32.13
N ASP A 437 10.32 17.98 -33.37
CA ASP A 437 10.92 17.10 -34.39
C ASP A 437 12.45 16.93 -34.17
N SER A 438 13.09 17.84 -33.41
CA SER A 438 14.52 17.77 -33.06
C SER A 438 14.79 17.12 -31.70
N GLU A 439 13.79 17.00 -30.83
CA GLU A 439 13.83 16.31 -29.53
C GLU A 439 13.61 14.78 -29.70
#